data_7152376fcc8db454eec4288b6dbb48fd
#
_entry.id   7152376fcc8db454eec4288b6dbb48fd
#
_cell.length_a   1.000
_cell.length_b   1.000
_cell.length_c   1.000
_cell.angle_alpha   90.00
_cell.angle_beta   90.00
_cell.angle_gamma   90.00
#
_symmetry.space_group_name_H-M   'P 1'
#
loop_
_entity.id
_entity.type
_entity.pdbx_description
1 polymer ?
#
loop_
_entity_poly.entity_id
_entity_poly.type
_entity_poly.pdbx_seq_one_letter_code
_entity_poly.pdbx_strand_id
1 'polypeptide(L)'
;MCIRDRLYTIVGGDSLCTVYSHIGEGSGSENAIFEGENTAMMKVILSPECTLSPEKVIASFVESAKNPDGLELTIQQDENSLSSLLGSEGAPIVVEVKGEELDEIALLTEEVKERMIGVNGIYDVITSVEDGAPEVVISIDRTIAGINNLSVAMVIEQLKQQLSGKEVGKMEYRGEMRDIVIKVPDIPLSSLGALVIKSGTQEFVLQEIATITHGQAPKEILRRNQSRIGKVMANMDASKSLDKVAAEVRETVKGIELPANYSITVTGEEEKRQESMNSLLFALMLSVVLVYMVMASQFESLLHPFTILLTIPLAVVGAILLFFITGTTINMMGVIGIVMLGGIAVNNSIILVDRINQLSQAGMELTDAIVEAGQQRIRPIIMTTLTTILAMLPMTFSFGEGASLRSPMAIAVIGGLITSTLMSLMVIPCVYYVLENIKRRINRRTKNS
;
A
#
# COMPACT_ATOMS: atom_id res chain seq x y z
N MET A 1 -14.57 15.20 29.27
CA MET A 1 -13.37 15.87 28.69
C MET A 1 -13.40 15.61 27.19
N CYS A 2 -13.35 16.63 26.36
CA CYS A 2 -13.44 16.48 24.90
C CYS A 2 -12.20 15.74 24.35
N ILE A 3 -12.34 14.95 23.30
CA ILE A 3 -11.23 14.25 22.63
C ILE A 3 -10.12 15.23 22.27
N ARG A 4 -10.48 16.41 21.76
CA ARG A 4 -9.57 17.48 21.46
C ARG A 4 -8.74 17.94 22.68
N ASP A 5 -9.38 18.09 23.83
CA ASP A 5 -8.69 18.56 25.05
C ASP A 5 -7.70 17.52 25.58
N ARG A 6 -8.00 16.23 25.41
CA ARG A 6 -7.06 15.13 25.72
C ARG A 6 -5.84 15.16 24.81
N LEU A 7 -6.02 15.37 23.51
CA LEU A 7 -4.90 15.53 22.57
C LEU A 7 -4.00 16.72 22.96
N TYR A 8 -4.59 17.86 23.30
CA TYR A 8 -3.83 19.03 23.78
C TYR A 8 -3.03 18.73 25.06
N THR A 9 -3.56 17.87 25.94
CA THR A 9 -2.88 17.50 27.18
C THR A 9 -1.70 16.54 26.91
N ILE A 10 -1.81 15.63 25.94
CA ILE A 10 -0.79 14.63 25.62
C ILE A 10 0.36 15.24 24.80
N VAL A 11 0.03 16.04 23.80
CA VAL A 11 1.00 16.54 22.82
C VAL A 11 1.61 17.89 23.26
N GLY A 12 0.90 18.62 24.12
CA GLY A 12 1.24 20.01 24.42
C GLY A 12 0.69 20.98 23.36
N GLY A 13 0.12 22.11 23.81
CA GLY A 13 -0.58 23.04 22.92
C GLY A 13 0.24 23.60 21.75
N ASP A 14 1.57 23.73 21.93
CA ASP A 14 2.48 24.28 20.92
C ASP A 14 2.92 23.24 19.87
N SER A 15 2.67 21.96 20.11
CA SER A 15 3.06 20.85 19.23
C SER A 15 1.95 20.41 18.27
N LEU A 16 0.73 20.93 18.41
CA LEU A 16 -0.39 20.71 17.51
C LEU A 16 -0.47 21.84 16.47
N CYS A 17 -0.40 21.49 15.19
CA CYS A 17 -0.49 22.47 14.12
C CYS A 17 -1.96 22.76 13.76
N THR A 18 -2.74 21.70 13.48
CA THR A 18 -4.14 21.84 13.08
C THR A 18 -4.94 20.61 13.51
N VAL A 19 -6.16 20.84 13.98
CA VAL A 19 -7.14 19.77 14.23
C VAL A 19 -8.37 20.07 13.38
N TYR A 20 -8.66 19.18 12.43
CA TYR A 20 -9.84 19.24 11.60
C TYR A 20 -10.83 18.18 12.07
N SER A 21 -12.09 18.55 12.27
CA SER A 21 -13.15 17.63 12.70
C SER A 21 -14.29 17.67 11.70
N HIS A 22 -14.71 16.51 11.26
CA HIS A 22 -15.88 16.31 10.41
C HIS A 22 -16.86 15.38 11.15
N ILE A 23 -18.14 15.73 11.17
CA ILE A 23 -19.18 14.98 11.88
C ILE A 23 -20.32 14.76 10.90
N GLY A 24 -20.74 13.51 10.75
CA GLY A 24 -21.82 13.11 9.85
C GLY A 24 -21.34 12.74 8.44
N GLU A 25 -22.31 12.65 7.53
CA GLU A 25 -22.07 12.26 6.13
C GLU A 25 -21.21 13.28 5.38
N GLY A 26 -20.09 12.88 4.83
CA GLY A 26 -19.18 13.70 4.05
C GLY A 26 -19.43 13.59 2.56
N SER A 27 -19.52 14.72 1.86
CA SER A 27 -19.54 14.70 0.41
C SER A 27 -18.12 14.70 -0.15
N GLY A 28 -17.64 13.57 -0.63
CA GLY A 28 -16.59 13.55 -1.64
C GLY A 28 -15.17 13.19 -1.23
N SER A 29 -14.92 12.42 -0.19
CA SER A 29 -13.59 11.82 0.01
C SER A 29 -13.59 10.36 -0.45
N GLU A 30 -12.76 10.04 -1.44
CA GLU A 30 -12.57 8.68 -1.97
C GLU A 30 -12.05 7.67 -0.92
N ASN A 31 -11.67 8.15 0.27
CA ASN A 31 -11.13 7.33 1.37
C ASN A 31 -12.11 7.15 2.55
N ALA A 32 -13.32 7.65 2.45
CA ALA A 32 -14.29 7.54 3.52
C ALA A 32 -15.05 6.21 3.46
N ILE A 33 -14.40 5.13 3.82
CA ILE A 33 -15.01 3.80 3.91
C ILE A 33 -16.11 3.75 4.98
N PHE A 34 -16.21 4.77 5.85
CA PHE A 34 -17.03 4.71 7.07
C PHE A 34 -17.75 6.03 7.40
N GLU A 35 -18.16 6.83 6.44
CA GLU A 35 -18.92 8.05 6.71
C GLU A 35 -20.43 7.76 6.72
N GLY A 36 -21.05 7.83 7.88
CA GLY A 36 -22.49 7.77 8.10
C GLY A 36 -22.92 8.86 9.06
N GLU A 37 -24.24 9.09 9.23
CA GLU A 37 -24.78 10.10 10.16
C GLU A 37 -24.28 9.93 11.62
N ASN A 38 -23.90 8.72 11.99
CA ASN A 38 -23.42 8.32 13.33
C ASN A 38 -21.89 8.30 13.44
N THR A 39 -21.16 8.80 12.44
CA THR A 39 -19.69 8.81 12.41
C THR A 39 -19.11 10.20 12.55
N ALA A 40 -17.89 10.27 13.09
CA ALA A 40 -17.11 11.51 13.16
C ALA A 40 -15.64 11.20 12.86
N MET A 41 -15.02 12.01 12.02
CA MET A 41 -13.60 11.93 11.71
C MET A 41 -12.86 13.14 12.31
N MET A 42 -11.72 12.90 12.92
CA MET A 42 -10.85 13.94 13.43
C MET A 42 -9.44 13.76 12.85
N LYS A 43 -9.02 14.69 11.98
CA LYS A 43 -7.67 14.73 11.43
C LYS A 43 -6.79 15.64 12.26
N VAL A 44 -5.68 15.10 12.76
CA VAL A 44 -4.72 15.81 13.61
C VAL A 44 -3.40 15.95 12.87
N ILE A 45 -2.94 17.17 12.67
CA ILE A 45 -1.64 17.46 12.05
C ILE A 45 -0.71 17.95 13.15
N LEU A 46 0.40 17.21 13.33
CA LEU A 46 1.44 17.57 14.29
C LEU A 46 2.38 18.63 13.69
N SER A 47 2.87 19.54 14.52
CA SER A 47 3.89 20.51 14.13
C SER A 47 5.22 19.80 13.84
N PRO A 48 6.04 20.29 12.87
CA PRO A 48 7.40 19.80 12.67
C PRO A 48 8.32 19.93 13.88
N GLU A 49 7.96 20.81 14.83
CA GLU A 49 8.69 21.02 16.09
C GLU A 49 8.28 20.01 17.18
N CYS A 50 7.32 19.14 16.91
CA CYS A 50 6.89 18.12 17.86
C CYS A 50 8.03 17.13 18.14
N THR A 51 8.42 16.99 19.40
CA THR A 51 9.50 16.07 19.82
C THR A 51 9.02 14.62 19.97
N LEU A 52 7.71 14.39 19.98
CA LEU A 52 7.10 13.06 20.09
C LEU A 52 6.89 12.47 18.71
N SER A 53 7.27 11.21 18.54
CA SER A 53 6.91 10.48 17.31
C SER A 53 5.40 10.23 17.27
N PRO A 54 4.77 10.21 16.06
CA PRO A 54 3.34 9.95 15.91
C PRO A 54 2.88 8.67 16.61
N GLU A 55 3.69 7.62 16.59
CA GLU A 55 3.43 6.33 17.24
C GLU A 55 3.29 6.46 18.77
N LYS A 56 4.15 7.29 19.40
CA LYS A 56 4.07 7.55 20.84
C LYS A 56 2.84 8.36 21.20
N VAL A 57 2.46 9.30 20.34
CA VAL A 57 1.23 10.10 20.52
C VAL A 57 0.01 9.18 20.46
N ILE A 58 -0.05 8.27 19.47
CA ILE A 58 -1.12 7.28 19.32
C ILE A 58 -1.18 6.37 20.55
N ALA A 59 -0.06 5.79 20.96
CA ALA A 59 -0.01 4.91 22.13
C ALA A 59 -0.50 5.60 23.40
N SER A 60 -0.04 6.82 23.68
CA SER A 60 -0.46 7.61 24.84
C SER A 60 -1.93 8.02 24.77
N PHE A 61 -2.45 8.25 23.56
CA PHE A 61 -3.85 8.59 23.35
C PHE A 61 -4.75 7.37 23.58
N VAL A 62 -4.42 6.21 23.04
CA VAL A 62 -5.14 4.94 23.25
C VAL A 62 -5.20 4.60 24.74
N GLU A 63 -4.08 4.75 25.47
CA GLU A 63 -4.04 4.50 26.93
C GLU A 63 -4.94 5.46 27.71
N SER A 64 -5.03 6.72 27.27
CA SER A 64 -5.85 7.75 27.93
C SER A 64 -7.33 7.72 27.51
N ALA A 65 -7.62 7.27 26.30
CA ALA A 65 -8.96 7.15 25.74
C ALA A 65 -9.58 5.81 26.15
N LYS A 66 -9.94 5.63 27.45
CA LYS A 66 -10.85 4.53 27.81
C LYS A 66 -12.14 4.73 27.03
N ASN A 67 -12.50 3.76 26.18
CA ASN A 67 -13.69 3.81 25.35
C ASN A 67 -14.91 4.13 26.21
N PRO A 68 -15.59 5.28 25.99
CA PRO A 68 -16.90 5.49 26.60
C PRO A 68 -17.87 4.45 26.03
N ASP A 69 -18.79 3.95 26.85
CA ASP A 69 -19.81 2.99 26.42
C ASP A 69 -20.52 3.47 25.15
N GLY A 70 -20.49 2.67 24.10
CA GLY A 70 -21.18 2.94 22.83
C GLY A 70 -20.39 3.79 21.81
N LEU A 71 -19.10 4.06 22.03
CA LEU A 71 -18.23 4.72 21.05
C LEU A 71 -17.09 3.79 20.61
N GLU A 72 -17.04 3.46 19.35
CA GLU A 72 -15.90 2.76 18.73
C GLU A 72 -14.91 3.81 18.20
N LEU A 73 -13.66 3.73 18.64
CA LEU A 73 -12.61 4.67 18.26
C LEU A 73 -11.52 3.96 17.47
N THR A 74 -11.39 4.33 16.21
CA THR A 74 -10.34 3.86 15.31
C THR A 74 -9.31 4.96 15.10
N ILE A 75 -8.03 4.65 15.20
CA ILE A 75 -6.94 5.61 15.00
C ILE A 75 -6.09 5.14 13.83
N GLN A 76 -6.06 5.94 12.79
CA GLN A 76 -5.23 5.69 11.61
C GLN A 76 -4.16 6.77 11.49
N GLN A 77 -2.95 6.36 11.16
CA GLN A 77 -1.89 7.29 10.77
C GLN A 77 -2.01 7.52 9.26
N ASP A 78 -2.19 8.77 8.84
CA ASP A 78 -2.12 9.12 7.42
C ASP A 78 -0.75 8.74 6.89
N GLU A 79 -0.71 7.81 5.98
CA GLU A 79 0.51 7.44 5.28
C GLU A 79 0.92 8.56 4.31
N ASN A 80 2.23 8.66 4.07
CA ASN A 80 2.77 9.60 3.10
C ASN A 80 2.10 9.40 1.72
N SER A 81 1.88 10.50 1.00
CA SER A 81 1.26 10.52 -0.35
C SER A 81 1.85 9.49 -1.34
N LEU A 82 3.05 8.96 -1.06
CA LEU A 82 3.69 7.93 -1.86
C LEU A 82 3.21 6.51 -1.52
N SER A 83 2.80 6.24 -0.27
CA SER A 83 2.20 4.95 0.11
C SER A 83 0.85 4.76 -0.57
N SER A 84 0.06 5.82 -0.67
CA SER A 84 -1.21 5.81 -1.40
C SER A 84 -1.00 5.60 -2.92
N LEU A 85 0.07 6.14 -3.50
CA LEU A 85 0.46 5.89 -4.90
C LEU A 85 0.94 4.45 -5.13
N LEU A 86 1.51 3.81 -4.12
CA LEU A 86 1.90 2.40 -4.15
C LEU A 86 0.71 1.47 -3.90
N GLY A 87 -0.47 2.05 -3.66
CA GLY A 87 -1.74 1.31 -3.58
C GLY A 87 -1.93 0.56 -2.26
N SER A 88 -1.36 1.03 -1.14
CA SER A 88 -1.74 0.54 0.17
C SER A 88 -3.22 0.86 0.43
N GLU A 89 -4.01 -0.14 0.75
CA GLU A 89 -5.46 0.00 1.00
C GLU A 89 -5.74 0.43 2.45
N GLY A 90 -4.92 1.30 3.01
CA GLY A 90 -5.15 1.93 4.33
C GLY A 90 -4.78 1.08 5.54
N ALA A 91 -4.50 -0.23 5.39
CA ALA A 91 -4.05 -1.07 6.50
C ALA A 91 -2.94 -2.03 6.06
N PRO A 92 -1.92 -2.29 6.92
CA PRO A 92 -0.80 -3.18 6.58
C PRO A 92 -1.25 -4.61 6.31
N ILE A 93 -2.25 -5.09 7.04
CA ILE A 93 -2.81 -6.43 6.90
C ILE A 93 -4.29 -6.32 6.59
N VAL A 94 -4.69 -6.93 5.49
CA VAL A 94 -6.08 -7.02 5.05
C VAL A 94 -6.40 -8.48 4.77
N VAL A 95 -7.49 -8.98 5.33
CA VAL A 95 -8.03 -10.30 5.02
C VAL A 95 -9.32 -10.11 4.25
N GLU A 96 -9.38 -10.62 3.04
CA GLU A 96 -10.58 -10.58 2.20
C GLU A 96 -11.32 -11.91 2.27
N VAL A 97 -12.59 -11.83 2.62
CA VAL A 97 -13.57 -12.92 2.56
C VAL A 97 -14.42 -12.72 1.32
N LYS A 98 -14.35 -13.63 0.37
CA LYS A 98 -15.08 -13.58 -0.89
C LYS A 98 -16.22 -14.60 -0.87
N GLY A 99 -17.42 -14.20 -1.30
CA GLY A 99 -18.58 -15.06 -1.34
C GLY A 99 -19.74 -14.49 -2.16
N GLU A 100 -20.88 -15.18 -2.12
CA GLU A 100 -22.10 -14.81 -2.86
C GLU A 100 -23.11 -14.10 -1.97
N GLU A 101 -23.37 -14.61 -0.75
CA GLU A 101 -24.36 -14.07 0.18
C GLU A 101 -23.72 -13.13 1.21
N LEU A 102 -24.34 -11.96 1.43
CA LEU A 102 -23.79 -10.93 2.35
C LEU A 102 -23.81 -11.39 3.81
N ASP A 103 -24.88 -12.05 4.22
CA ASP A 103 -25.03 -12.51 5.60
C ASP A 103 -23.96 -13.52 5.98
N GLU A 104 -23.63 -14.43 5.04
CA GLU A 104 -22.57 -15.41 5.23
C GLU A 104 -21.17 -14.77 5.23
N ILE A 105 -20.97 -13.77 4.34
CA ILE A 105 -19.74 -12.98 4.35
C ILE A 105 -19.59 -12.25 5.69
N ALA A 106 -20.67 -11.69 6.24
CA ALA A 106 -20.65 -11.00 7.52
C ALA A 106 -20.23 -11.93 8.66
N LEU A 107 -20.84 -13.13 8.73
CA LEU A 107 -20.48 -14.14 9.73
C LEU A 107 -19.02 -14.57 9.64
N LEU A 108 -18.56 -14.90 8.44
CA LEU A 108 -17.17 -15.30 8.21
C LEU A 108 -16.18 -14.16 8.50
N THR A 109 -16.56 -12.93 8.18
CA THR A 109 -15.73 -11.75 8.43
C THR A 109 -15.58 -11.49 9.93
N GLU A 110 -16.65 -11.67 10.71
CA GLU A 110 -16.58 -11.54 12.17
C GLU A 110 -15.75 -12.68 12.80
N GLU A 111 -15.88 -13.93 12.31
CA GLU A 111 -15.02 -15.04 12.75
C GLU A 111 -13.55 -14.77 12.46
N VAL A 112 -13.24 -14.21 11.28
CA VAL A 112 -11.86 -13.80 10.92
C VAL A 112 -11.37 -12.72 11.88
N LYS A 113 -12.19 -11.71 12.19
CA LYS A 113 -11.85 -10.62 13.11
C LYS A 113 -11.54 -11.16 14.52
N GLU A 114 -12.40 -12.03 15.07
CA GLU A 114 -12.18 -12.64 16.39
C GLU A 114 -10.84 -13.41 16.44
N ARG A 115 -10.53 -14.17 15.40
CA ARG A 115 -9.26 -14.91 15.32
C ARG A 115 -8.06 -13.99 15.17
N MET A 116 -8.19 -12.92 14.42
CA MET A 116 -7.12 -11.93 14.22
C MET A 116 -6.79 -11.15 15.49
N ILE A 117 -7.77 -10.84 16.34
CA ILE A 117 -7.54 -10.18 17.64
C ILE A 117 -6.60 -11.00 18.53
N GLY A 118 -6.58 -12.34 18.37
CA GLY A 118 -5.68 -13.24 19.11
C GLY A 118 -4.23 -13.26 18.61
N VAL A 119 -3.93 -12.68 17.46
CA VAL A 119 -2.60 -12.69 16.86
C VAL A 119 -1.69 -11.63 17.51
N ASN A 120 -0.53 -12.06 17.96
CA ASN A 120 0.37 -11.16 18.68
C ASN A 120 1.01 -10.11 17.74
N GLY A 121 0.83 -8.84 18.03
CA GLY A 121 1.38 -7.70 17.28
C GLY A 121 0.41 -7.08 16.28
N ILE A 122 -0.84 -7.49 16.33
CA ILE A 122 -1.95 -6.84 15.64
C ILE A 122 -2.73 -6.03 16.66
N TYR A 123 -3.20 -4.88 16.24
CA TYR A 123 -4.12 -4.03 16.99
C TYR A 123 -5.09 -3.36 16.02
N ASP A 124 -6.20 -2.82 16.56
CA ASP A 124 -7.20 -2.08 15.80
C ASP A 124 -7.74 -2.90 14.61
N VAL A 125 -8.36 -4.06 14.93
CA VAL A 125 -8.95 -4.95 13.94
C VAL A 125 -10.36 -4.47 13.62
N ILE A 126 -10.57 -3.97 12.41
CA ILE A 126 -11.85 -3.44 11.92
C ILE A 126 -12.34 -4.25 10.72
N THR A 127 -13.65 -4.33 10.58
CA THR A 127 -14.32 -5.02 9.46
C THR A 127 -15.06 -4.02 8.57
N SER A 128 -15.10 -4.29 7.26
CA SER A 128 -15.91 -3.51 6.32
C SER A 128 -17.39 -3.91 6.33
N VAL A 129 -17.72 -5.02 6.96
CA VAL A 129 -19.10 -5.53 7.07
C VAL A 129 -19.62 -5.19 8.47
N GLU A 130 -19.68 -3.90 8.75
CA GLU A 130 -20.31 -3.39 9.97
C GLU A 130 -21.76 -3.02 9.70
N ASP A 131 -22.55 -3.09 10.77
CA ASP A 131 -23.91 -2.56 10.76
C ASP A 131 -23.87 -1.07 10.41
N GLY A 132 -24.53 -0.72 9.33
CA GLY A 132 -24.63 0.66 8.87
C GLY A 132 -25.63 1.49 9.69
N ALA A 133 -26.05 2.59 9.11
CA ALA A 133 -27.07 3.43 9.73
C ALA A 133 -28.38 2.65 9.92
N PRO A 134 -29.12 2.88 11.04
CA PRO A 134 -30.44 2.29 11.21
C PRO A 134 -31.36 2.68 10.06
N GLU A 135 -32.00 1.69 9.45
CA GLU A 135 -32.93 1.89 8.35
C GLU A 135 -34.33 1.43 8.70
N VAL A 136 -35.31 2.00 8.02
CA VAL A 136 -36.71 1.55 8.09
C VAL A 136 -37.09 1.02 6.72
N VAL A 137 -37.34 -0.28 6.65
CA VAL A 137 -37.78 -0.96 5.43
C VAL A 137 -39.30 -0.98 5.38
N ILE A 138 -39.87 -0.33 4.37
CA ILE A 138 -41.32 -0.29 4.10
C ILE A 138 -41.63 -1.25 2.96
N SER A 139 -42.15 -2.42 3.26
CA SER A 139 -42.52 -3.44 2.29
C SER A 139 -44.01 -3.35 1.94
N ILE A 140 -44.31 -2.84 0.75
CA ILE A 140 -45.70 -2.65 0.29
C ILE A 140 -46.28 -3.99 -0.17
N ASP A 141 -47.42 -4.38 0.37
CA ASP A 141 -48.18 -5.55 -0.12
C ASP A 141 -48.85 -5.21 -1.45
N ARG A 142 -48.33 -5.81 -2.52
CA ARG A 142 -48.80 -5.55 -3.88
C ARG A 142 -50.22 -6.02 -4.11
N THR A 143 -50.67 -7.04 -3.38
CA THR A 143 -52.02 -7.61 -3.49
C THR A 143 -53.03 -6.64 -2.86
N ILE A 144 -52.75 -6.16 -1.67
CA ILE A 144 -53.61 -5.21 -0.95
C ILE A 144 -53.64 -3.89 -1.71
N ALA A 145 -52.49 -3.41 -2.16
CA ALA A 145 -52.38 -2.18 -2.97
C ALA A 145 -53.19 -2.29 -4.27
N GLY A 146 -53.12 -3.43 -4.98
CA GLY A 146 -53.84 -3.67 -6.23
C GLY A 146 -55.33 -3.71 -6.06
N ILE A 147 -55.85 -4.33 -5.00
CA ILE A 147 -57.31 -4.36 -4.66
C ILE A 147 -57.86 -2.96 -4.44
N ASN A 148 -57.05 -2.06 -3.85
CA ASN A 148 -57.40 -0.69 -3.53
C ASN A 148 -57.03 0.33 -4.62
N ASN A 149 -56.73 -0.13 -5.83
CA ASN A 149 -56.29 0.73 -6.96
C ASN A 149 -55.09 1.64 -6.63
N LEU A 150 -54.22 1.23 -5.71
CA LEU A 150 -52.99 1.91 -5.36
C LEU A 150 -51.84 1.32 -6.19
N SER A 151 -51.18 2.13 -7.03
CA SER A 151 -49.92 1.68 -7.63
C SER A 151 -48.78 1.89 -6.62
N VAL A 152 -47.82 0.97 -6.61
CA VAL A 152 -46.61 1.06 -5.76
C VAL A 152 -45.90 2.39 -5.99
N ALA A 153 -45.81 2.84 -7.25
CA ALA A 153 -45.22 4.13 -7.59
C ALA A 153 -45.93 5.33 -6.95
N MET A 154 -47.25 5.31 -6.90
CA MET A 154 -48.05 6.35 -6.25
C MET A 154 -47.83 6.40 -4.73
N VAL A 155 -47.74 5.21 -4.09
CA VAL A 155 -47.45 5.12 -2.64
C VAL A 155 -46.06 5.68 -2.35
N ILE A 156 -45.04 5.29 -3.14
CA ILE A 156 -43.66 5.77 -2.98
C ILE A 156 -43.61 7.30 -3.17
N GLU A 157 -44.25 7.84 -4.19
CA GLU A 157 -44.23 9.28 -4.45
C GLU A 157 -44.88 10.08 -3.32
N GLN A 158 -46.00 9.59 -2.78
CA GLN A 158 -46.67 10.25 -1.64
C GLN A 158 -45.84 10.17 -0.37
N LEU A 159 -45.20 9.00 -0.09
CA LEU A 159 -44.28 8.84 1.03
C LEU A 159 -43.10 9.78 0.92
N LYS A 160 -42.48 9.86 -0.27
CA LYS A 160 -41.36 10.76 -0.53
C LYS A 160 -41.75 12.23 -0.30
N GLN A 161 -42.94 12.66 -0.77
CA GLN A 161 -43.41 14.01 -0.55
C GLN A 161 -43.68 14.31 0.93
N GLN A 162 -44.18 13.35 1.70
CA GLN A 162 -44.44 13.54 3.13
C GLN A 162 -43.17 13.53 3.97
N LEU A 163 -42.17 12.67 3.64
CA LEU A 163 -40.92 12.53 4.41
C LEU A 163 -39.84 13.55 4.01
N SER A 164 -39.59 13.68 2.70
CA SER A 164 -38.51 14.54 2.19
C SER A 164 -39.01 15.92 1.76
N GLY A 165 -40.34 16.10 1.63
CA GLY A 165 -40.92 17.30 1.10
C GLY A 165 -40.98 17.32 -0.43
N LYS A 166 -41.50 18.44 -0.97
CA LYS A 166 -41.63 18.67 -2.41
C LYS A 166 -40.88 19.92 -2.82
N GLU A 167 -39.96 19.77 -3.78
CA GLU A 167 -39.32 20.90 -4.42
C GLU A 167 -40.36 21.68 -5.26
N VAL A 168 -40.52 22.97 -4.97
CA VAL A 168 -41.52 23.81 -5.59
C VAL A 168 -40.91 24.92 -6.46
N GLY A 169 -39.62 25.14 -6.37
CA GLY A 169 -38.90 26.12 -7.17
C GLY A 169 -37.47 26.34 -6.69
N LYS A 170 -36.80 27.27 -7.34
CA LYS A 170 -35.44 27.70 -7.01
C LYS A 170 -35.42 29.19 -6.75
N MET A 171 -34.60 29.61 -5.81
CA MET A 171 -34.35 31.03 -5.54
C MET A 171 -32.84 31.31 -5.57
N GLU A 172 -32.50 32.49 -6.06
CA GLU A 172 -31.12 32.98 -5.96
C GLU A 172 -30.91 33.66 -4.61
N TYR A 173 -29.95 33.16 -3.84
CA TYR A 173 -29.56 33.76 -2.57
C TYR A 173 -28.04 33.91 -2.52
N ARG A 174 -27.56 35.16 -2.43
CA ARG A 174 -26.13 35.52 -2.42
C ARG A 174 -25.34 34.98 -3.60
N GLY A 175 -25.93 34.90 -4.81
CA GLY A 175 -25.27 34.39 -6.01
C GLY A 175 -25.30 32.86 -6.17
N GLU A 176 -25.94 32.14 -5.24
CA GLU A 176 -26.13 30.69 -5.32
C GLU A 176 -27.62 30.38 -5.55
N MET A 177 -27.89 29.43 -6.46
CA MET A 177 -29.26 28.92 -6.67
C MET A 177 -29.56 27.90 -5.58
N ARG A 178 -30.61 28.14 -4.79
CA ARG A 178 -31.07 27.25 -3.70
C ARG A 178 -32.48 26.76 -4.00
N ASP A 179 -32.70 25.47 -3.72
CA ASP A 179 -33.99 24.86 -3.92
C ASP A 179 -34.98 25.31 -2.81
N ILE A 180 -36.21 25.58 -3.20
CA ILE A 180 -37.32 25.85 -2.26
C ILE A 180 -38.08 24.58 -2.07
N VAL A 181 -38.02 24.00 -0.87
CA VAL A 181 -38.69 22.76 -0.51
C VAL A 181 -39.80 23.02 0.50
N ILE A 182 -41.01 22.58 0.18
CA ILE A 182 -42.13 22.56 1.14
C ILE A 182 -42.12 21.20 1.85
N LYS A 183 -41.93 21.21 3.16
CA LYS A 183 -41.86 20.00 3.99
C LYS A 183 -42.91 20.07 5.10
N VAL A 184 -43.54 18.94 5.40
CA VAL A 184 -44.34 18.78 6.60
C VAL A 184 -43.36 18.69 7.81
N PRO A 185 -43.78 19.11 9.03
CA PRO A 185 -42.94 18.91 10.23
C PRO A 185 -42.45 17.48 10.35
N ASP A 186 -41.23 17.31 10.89
CA ASP A 186 -40.59 16.00 10.96
C ASP A 186 -41.47 14.97 11.71
N ILE A 187 -41.68 13.85 11.05
CA ILE A 187 -42.57 12.77 11.52
C ILE A 187 -41.71 11.83 12.36
N PRO A 188 -42.05 11.59 13.65
CA PRO A 188 -41.32 10.64 14.47
C PRO A 188 -41.41 9.23 13.86
N LEU A 189 -40.32 8.45 13.91
CA LEU A 189 -40.26 7.08 13.40
C LEU A 189 -41.39 6.20 13.93
N SER A 190 -41.83 6.41 15.18
CA SER A 190 -42.94 5.69 15.80
C SER A 190 -44.29 5.94 15.15
N SER A 191 -44.45 7.04 14.40
CA SER A 191 -45.70 7.42 13.73
C SER A 191 -45.69 7.17 12.23
N LEU A 192 -44.65 6.57 11.66
CA LEU A 192 -44.59 6.24 10.23
C LEU A 192 -45.77 5.37 9.77
N GLY A 193 -46.17 4.41 10.59
CA GLY A 193 -47.32 3.54 10.29
C GLY A 193 -48.66 4.26 10.16
N ALA A 194 -48.80 5.44 10.79
CA ALA A 194 -50.00 6.25 10.76
C ALA A 194 -50.09 7.20 9.58
N LEU A 195 -49.09 7.21 8.68
CA LEU A 195 -49.11 8.04 7.48
C LEU A 195 -50.29 7.70 6.57
N VAL A 196 -50.95 8.73 6.05
CA VAL A 196 -52.12 8.56 5.20
C VAL A 196 -51.71 8.62 3.71
N ILE A 197 -52.07 7.56 2.99
CA ILE A 197 -51.92 7.46 1.54
C ILE A 197 -53.27 7.61 0.87
N LYS A 198 -53.37 8.48 -0.11
CA LYS A 198 -54.64 8.78 -0.80
C LYS A 198 -54.69 8.10 -2.16
N SER A 199 -55.85 7.46 -2.44
CA SER A 199 -56.20 6.95 -3.78
C SER A 199 -57.56 7.53 -4.20
N GLY A 200 -57.50 8.60 -5.00
CA GLY A 200 -58.71 9.33 -5.35
C GLY A 200 -59.39 9.96 -4.16
N THR A 201 -60.58 9.47 -3.80
CA THR A 201 -61.37 9.92 -2.63
C THR A 201 -61.14 9.04 -1.38
N GLN A 202 -60.43 7.96 -1.49
CA GLN A 202 -60.16 7.04 -0.39
C GLN A 202 -58.83 7.33 0.29
N GLU A 203 -58.80 7.16 1.60
CA GLU A 203 -57.62 7.37 2.43
C GLU A 203 -57.28 6.03 3.11
N PHE A 204 -55.99 5.62 3.05
CA PHE A 204 -55.51 4.38 3.66
C PHE A 204 -54.34 4.73 4.60
N VAL A 205 -54.29 4.04 5.72
CA VAL A 205 -53.15 4.15 6.65
C VAL A 205 -52.00 3.22 6.16
N LEU A 206 -50.78 3.72 6.18
CA LEU A 206 -49.64 2.99 5.63
C LEU A 206 -49.49 1.57 6.19
N GLN A 207 -49.73 1.37 7.49
CA GLN A 207 -49.66 0.05 8.13
C GLN A 207 -50.72 -0.95 7.65
N GLU A 208 -51.76 -0.49 6.93
CA GLU A 208 -52.77 -1.38 6.35
C GLU A 208 -52.34 -1.93 4.98
N ILE A 209 -51.44 -1.25 4.32
CA ILE A 209 -50.97 -1.59 2.96
C ILE A 209 -49.48 -1.96 2.89
N ALA A 210 -48.74 -1.78 3.99
CA ALA A 210 -47.31 -2.07 4.05
C ALA A 210 -46.89 -2.60 5.41
N THR A 211 -45.89 -3.45 5.41
CA THR A 211 -45.18 -3.90 6.61
C THR A 211 -43.96 -3.01 6.83
N ILE A 212 -43.85 -2.48 8.06
CA ILE A 212 -42.75 -1.63 8.45
C ILE A 212 -41.83 -2.43 9.36
N THR A 213 -40.58 -2.64 8.93
CA THR A 213 -39.56 -3.33 9.72
C THR A 213 -38.39 -2.39 9.96
N HIS A 214 -37.84 -2.45 11.17
CA HIS A 214 -36.60 -1.74 11.49
C HIS A 214 -35.43 -2.69 11.26
N GLY A 215 -34.43 -2.23 10.55
CA GLY A 215 -33.22 -2.96 10.22
C GLY A 215 -32.00 -2.05 10.32
N GLN A 216 -30.88 -2.62 9.98
CA GLN A 216 -29.63 -1.90 9.76
C GLN A 216 -29.21 -2.13 8.31
N ALA A 217 -29.00 -1.06 7.57
CA ALA A 217 -28.50 -1.17 6.19
C ALA A 217 -27.04 -1.59 6.22
N PRO A 218 -26.58 -2.46 5.31
CA PRO A 218 -25.16 -2.63 5.14
C PRO A 218 -24.55 -1.29 4.71
N LYS A 219 -23.50 -0.85 5.39
CA LYS A 219 -22.86 0.45 5.17
C LYS A 219 -22.38 0.60 3.73
N GLU A 220 -21.73 -0.44 3.22
CA GLU A 220 -21.32 -0.56 1.83
C GLU A 220 -21.25 -2.03 1.39
N ILE A 221 -21.39 -2.26 0.09
CA ILE A 221 -21.22 -3.58 -0.51
C ILE A 221 -20.01 -3.54 -1.43
N LEU A 222 -18.89 -4.02 -0.92
CA LEU A 222 -17.65 -4.11 -1.69
C LEU A 222 -17.70 -5.26 -2.69
N ARG A 223 -17.17 -5.01 -3.88
CA ARG A 223 -17.02 -6.04 -4.91
C ARG A 223 -15.62 -6.00 -5.52
N ARG A 224 -15.03 -7.19 -5.68
CA ARG A 224 -13.77 -7.40 -6.39
C ARG A 224 -13.95 -8.48 -7.44
N ASN A 225 -13.63 -8.18 -8.70
CA ASN A 225 -13.82 -9.11 -9.82
C ASN A 225 -15.26 -9.65 -9.89
N GLN A 226 -16.25 -8.79 -9.75
CA GLN A 226 -17.71 -9.07 -9.80
C GLN A 226 -18.26 -9.90 -8.62
N SER A 227 -17.42 -10.40 -7.71
CA SER A 227 -17.85 -11.10 -6.50
C SER A 227 -17.91 -10.14 -5.32
N ARG A 228 -18.83 -10.39 -4.39
CA ARG A 228 -18.92 -9.64 -3.12
C ARG A 228 -17.75 -10.01 -2.23
N ILE A 229 -17.23 -9.05 -1.51
CA ILE A 229 -16.14 -9.24 -0.55
C ILE A 229 -16.45 -8.54 0.76
N GLY A 230 -16.04 -9.18 1.86
CA GLY A 230 -15.88 -8.55 3.17
C GLY A 230 -14.39 -8.38 3.44
N LYS A 231 -13.99 -7.29 4.07
CA LYS A 231 -12.59 -7.02 4.45
C LYS A 231 -12.47 -6.96 5.95
N VAL A 232 -11.45 -7.60 6.50
CA VAL A 232 -10.96 -7.37 7.86
C VAL A 232 -9.62 -6.69 7.74
N MET A 233 -9.51 -5.49 8.26
CA MET A 233 -8.32 -4.65 8.23
C MET A 233 -7.71 -4.59 9.61
N ALA A 234 -6.40 -4.66 9.68
CA ALA A 234 -5.70 -4.61 10.95
C ALA A 234 -4.40 -3.81 10.85
N ASN A 235 -4.13 -3.03 11.88
CA ASN A 235 -2.87 -2.36 12.08
C ASN A 235 -1.89 -3.28 12.81
N MET A 236 -0.59 -3.04 12.61
CA MET A 236 0.46 -3.83 13.24
C MET A 236 1.45 -2.97 14.01
N ASP A 237 2.06 -3.55 15.04
CA ASP A 237 3.14 -2.92 15.79
C ASP A 237 4.39 -2.78 14.91
N ALA A 238 4.90 -1.56 14.77
CA ALA A 238 6.09 -1.23 13.98
C ALA A 238 7.37 -1.97 14.43
N SER A 239 7.38 -2.54 15.63
CA SER A 239 8.49 -3.35 16.14
C SER A 239 8.56 -4.75 15.51
N LYS A 240 7.49 -5.22 14.87
CA LYS A 240 7.38 -6.55 14.28
C LYS A 240 7.55 -6.51 12.77
N SER A 241 8.00 -7.64 12.20
CA SER A 241 8.12 -7.81 10.76
C SER A 241 6.75 -8.16 10.15
N LEU A 242 6.32 -7.40 9.15
CA LEU A 242 5.08 -7.63 8.40
C LEU A 242 4.98 -9.07 7.90
N ASP A 243 6.09 -9.64 7.36
CA ASP A 243 6.14 -11.01 6.85
C ASP A 243 5.74 -12.05 7.90
N LYS A 244 6.25 -11.88 9.15
CA LYS A 244 5.97 -12.82 10.24
C LYS A 244 4.53 -12.72 10.70
N VAL A 245 4.03 -11.50 10.86
CA VAL A 245 2.65 -11.27 11.29
C VAL A 245 1.67 -11.74 10.22
N ALA A 246 1.92 -11.44 8.94
CA ALA A 246 1.09 -11.92 7.84
C ALA A 246 1.10 -13.45 7.70
N ALA A 247 2.25 -14.11 7.98
CA ALA A 247 2.32 -15.58 8.00
C ALA A 247 1.51 -16.17 9.16
N GLU A 248 1.57 -15.56 10.34
CA GLU A 248 0.79 -15.98 11.51
C GLU A 248 -0.72 -15.80 11.28
N VAL A 249 -1.13 -14.68 10.70
CA VAL A 249 -2.52 -14.44 10.28
C VAL A 249 -2.97 -15.48 9.27
N ARG A 250 -2.14 -15.76 8.26
CA ARG A 250 -2.46 -16.77 7.23
C ARG A 250 -2.68 -18.16 7.83
N GLU A 251 -1.86 -18.56 8.79
CA GLU A 251 -2.03 -19.84 9.47
C GLU A 251 -3.29 -19.86 10.36
N THR A 252 -3.57 -18.76 11.07
CA THR A 252 -4.75 -18.63 11.93
C THR A 252 -6.06 -18.69 11.12
N VAL A 253 -6.08 -18.07 9.95
CA VAL A 253 -7.25 -18.01 9.07
C VAL A 253 -7.48 -19.32 8.30
N LYS A 254 -6.43 -20.11 7.98
CA LYS A 254 -6.57 -21.43 7.33
C LYS A 254 -7.44 -22.43 8.09
N GLY A 255 -7.61 -22.26 9.41
CA GLY A 255 -8.41 -23.11 10.24
C GLY A 255 -9.92 -22.84 10.19
N ILE A 256 -10.40 -21.93 9.35
CA ILE A 256 -11.82 -21.61 9.19
C ILE A 256 -12.44 -22.55 8.17
N GLU A 257 -13.55 -23.19 8.54
CA GLU A 257 -14.33 -24.03 7.62
C GLU A 257 -15.13 -23.14 6.67
N LEU A 258 -14.86 -23.26 5.37
CA LEU A 258 -15.49 -22.42 4.34
C LEU A 258 -16.60 -23.19 3.62
N PRO A 259 -17.78 -22.59 3.42
CA PRO A 259 -18.78 -23.11 2.50
C PRO A 259 -18.26 -23.18 1.06
N ALA A 260 -18.94 -23.96 0.21
CA ALA A 260 -18.62 -24.00 -1.21
C ALA A 260 -18.73 -22.59 -1.84
N ASN A 261 -17.79 -22.24 -2.74
CA ASN A 261 -17.68 -20.93 -3.42
C ASN A 261 -17.24 -19.76 -2.53
N TYR A 262 -16.84 -20.00 -1.27
CA TYR A 262 -16.22 -18.98 -0.44
C TYR A 262 -14.71 -19.16 -0.40
N SER A 263 -13.99 -18.05 -0.30
CA SER A 263 -12.53 -18.07 -0.16
C SER A 263 -12.06 -16.94 0.74
N ILE A 264 -11.03 -17.23 1.54
CA ILE A 264 -10.37 -16.25 2.39
C ILE A 264 -8.95 -16.08 1.86
N THR A 265 -8.56 -14.83 1.63
CA THR A 265 -7.21 -14.47 1.16
C THR A 265 -6.64 -13.37 2.02
N VAL A 266 -5.38 -13.54 2.44
CA VAL A 266 -4.63 -12.49 3.12
C VAL A 266 -3.99 -11.61 2.07
N THR A 267 -4.43 -10.37 2.02
CA THR A 267 -4.03 -9.33 1.08
C THR A 267 -3.37 -8.16 1.84
N GLY A 268 -3.39 -6.97 1.28
CA GLY A 268 -2.84 -5.78 1.89
C GLY A 268 -1.43 -5.48 1.39
N GLU A 269 -0.64 -4.80 2.23
CA GLU A 269 0.69 -4.35 1.86
C GLU A 269 1.64 -5.52 1.54
N GLU A 270 1.49 -6.66 2.25
CA GLU A 270 2.33 -7.84 2.06
C GLU A 270 2.15 -8.47 0.66
N GLU A 271 0.91 -8.63 0.18
CA GLU A 271 0.65 -9.17 -1.16
C GLU A 271 1.25 -8.27 -2.24
N LYS A 272 0.99 -6.95 -2.15
CA LYS A 272 1.54 -5.97 -3.08
C LYS A 272 3.06 -5.92 -3.06
N ARG A 273 3.65 -6.06 -1.86
CA ARG A 273 5.09 -6.13 -1.70
C ARG A 273 5.67 -7.37 -2.38
N GLN A 274 5.03 -8.54 -2.24
CA GLN A 274 5.45 -9.78 -2.91
C GLN A 274 5.31 -9.69 -4.43
N GLU A 275 4.21 -9.19 -4.94
CA GLU A 275 4.01 -8.97 -6.38
C GLU A 275 5.05 -8.00 -6.96
N SER A 276 5.29 -6.90 -6.27
CA SER A 276 6.30 -5.91 -6.66
C SER A 276 7.71 -6.51 -6.61
N MET A 277 8.04 -7.29 -5.58
CA MET A 277 9.32 -7.96 -5.45
C MET A 277 9.54 -8.96 -6.61
N ASN A 278 8.55 -9.76 -6.93
CA ASN A 278 8.62 -10.69 -8.06
C ASN A 278 8.80 -9.96 -9.39
N SER A 279 8.10 -8.85 -9.59
CA SER A 279 8.24 -8.01 -10.78
C SER A 279 9.63 -7.37 -10.87
N LEU A 280 10.19 -6.89 -9.76
CA LEU A 280 11.54 -6.34 -9.71
C LEU A 280 12.61 -7.41 -9.95
N LEU A 281 12.46 -8.60 -9.39
CA LEU A 281 13.38 -9.73 -9.66
C LEU A 281 13.32 -10.16 -11.13
N PHE A 282 12.14 -10.20 -11.72
CA PHE A 282 11.99 -10.47 -13.15
C PHE A 282 12.67 -9.39 -14.00
N ALA A 283 12.46 -8.11 -13.66
CA ALA A 283 13.11 -6.98 -14.32
C ALA A 283 14.65 -7.04 -14.19
N LEU A 284 15.17 -7.42 -13.01
CA LEU A 284 16.59 -7.61 -12.77
C LEU A 284 17.15 -8.73 -13.65
N MET A 285 16.50 -9.89 -13.66
CA MET A 285 16.93 -11.01 -14.52
C MET A 285 16.93 -10.61 -16.00
N LEU A 286 15.86 -9.95 -16.47
CA LEU A 286 15.75 -9.50 -17.84
C LEU A 286 16.85 -8.49 -18.17
N SER A 287 17.14 -7.54 -17.27
CA SER A 287 18.20 -6.55 -17.47
C SER A 287 19.59 -7.20 -17.59
N VAL A 288 19.88 -8.19 -16.75
CA VAL A 288 21.13 -8.95 -16.81
C VAL A 288 21.28 -9.69 -18.14
N VAL A 289 20.20 -10.33 -18.63
CA VAL A 289 20.20 -11.00 -19.94
C VAL A 289 20.42 -10.02 -21.08
N LEU A 290 19.75 -8.86 -21.07
CA LEU A 290 19.91 -7.83 -22.11
C LEU A 290 21.32 -7.25 -22.09
N VAL A 291 21.87 -6.92 -20.92
CA VAL A 291 23.24 -6.44 -20.77
C VAL A 291 24.24 -7.49 -21.27
N TYR A 292 24.01 -8.78 -20.94
CA TYR A 292 24.83 -9.88 -21.45
C TYR A 292 24.82 -9.93 -22.97
N MET A 293 23.63 -9.87 -23.60
CA MET A 293 23.48 -9.90 -25.06
C MET A 293 24.21 -8.74 -25.73
N VAL A 294 24.02 -7.52 -25.23
CA VAL A 294 24.69 -6.33 -25.79
C VAL A 294 26.23 -6.46 -25.68
N MET A 295 26.70 -6.88 -24.49
CA MET A 295 28.15 -7.07 -24.31
C MET A 295 28.69 -8.22 -25.16
N ALA A 296 27.98 -9.34 -25.31
CA ALA A 296 28.40 -10.45 -26.14
C ALA A 296 28.52 -10.04 -27.60
N SER A 297 27.62 -9.19 -28.09
CA SER A 297 27.69 -8.60 -29.43
C SER A 297 28.88 -7.63 -29.57
N GLN A 298 29.13 -6.79 -28.55
CA GLN A 298 30.19 -5.76 -28.59
C GLN A 298 31.61 -6.35 -28.49
N PHE A 299 31.78 -7.39 -27.67
CA PHE A 299 33.07 -8.04 -27.45
C PHE A 299 33.33 -9.21 -28.40
N GLU A 300 32.39 -9.56 -29.27
CA GLU A 300 32.48 -10.73 -30.16
C GLU A 300 32.92 -12.03 -29.42
N SER A 301 32.54 -12.14 -28.16
CA SER A 301 32.95 -13.20 -27.24
C SER A 301 31.92 -13.44 -26.19
N LEU A 302 31.64 -14.72 -25.87
CA LEU A 302 30.72 -15.10 -24.80
C LEU A 302 31.41 -15.11 -23.40
N LEU A 303 32.73 -15.19 -23.35
CA LEU A 303 33.50 -15.31 -22.10
C LEU A 303 33.67 -13.95 -21.40
N HIS A 304 33.95 -12.88 -22.16
CA HIS A 304 34.21 -11.56 -21.59
C HIS A 304 32.97 -10.98 -20.86
N PRO A 305 31.74 -11.05 -21.42
CA PRO A 305 30.55 -10.62 -20.71
C PRO A 305 30.32 -11.37 -19.40
N PHE A 306 30.57 -12.67 -19.40
CA PHE A 306 30.44 -13.49 -18.17
C PHE A 306 31.37 -13.00 -17.05
N THR A 307 32.64 -12.66 -17.40
CA THR A 307 33.61 -12.12 -16.44
C THR A 307 33.11 -10.78 -15.87
N ILE A 308 32.54 -9.93 -16.71
CA ILE A 308 32.06 -8.60 -16.33
C ILE A 308 30.81 -8.73 -15.43
N LEU A 309 29.87 -9.60 -15.77
CA LEU A 309 28.65 -9.80 -14.98
C LEU A 309 28.90 -10.34 -13.57
N LEU A 310 30.05 -10.94 -13.32
CA LEU A 310 30.45 -11.38 -11.97
C LEU A 310 30.54 -10.21 -10.97
N THR A 311 30.65 -8.98 -11.45
CA THR A 311 30.60 -7.79 -10.58
C THR A 311 29.24 -7.55 -9.95
N ILE A 312 28.13 -7.97 -10.57
CA ILE A 312 26.77 -7.74 -10.05
C ILE A 312 26.58 -8.44 -8.68
N PRO A 313 26.76 -9.76 -8.54
CA PRO A 313 26.63 -10.41 -7.23
C PRO A 313 27.59 -9.85 -6.18
N LEU A 314 28.80 -9.45 -6.57
CA LEU A 314 29.76 -8.84 -5.65
C LEU A 314 29.29 -7.45 -5.18
N ALA A 315 28.66 -6.68 -6.08
CA ALA A 315 28.06 -5.38 -5.74
C ALA A 315 26.87 -5.54 -4.78
N VAL A 316 26.04 -6.57 -4.99
CA VAL A 316 24.90 -6.87 -4.10
C VAL A 316 25.39 -7.20 -2.69
N VAL A 317 26.46 -7.97 -2.54
CA VAL A 317 27.08 -8.24 -1.23
C VAL A 317 27.48 -6.93 -0.54
N GLY A 318 28.06 -5.99 -1.29
CA GLY A 318 28.41 -4.67 -0.75
C GLY A 318 27.22 -3.84 -0.30
N ALA A 319 26.15 -3.87 -1.06
CA ALA A 319 24.88 -3.21 -0.68
C ALA A 319 24.34 -3.80 0.65
N ILE A 320 24.24 -5.13 0.75
CA ILE A 320 23.78 -5.82 1.94
C ILE A 320 24.67 -5.51 3.16
N LEU A 321 25.99 -5.46 2.96
CA LEU A 321 26.93 -5.13 4.02
C LEU A 321 26.73 -3.71 4.55
N LEU A 322 26.50 -2.73 3.65
CA LEU A 322 26.23 -1.36 4.08
C LEU A 322 24.86 -1.23 4.77
N PHE A 323 23.83 -1.94 4.34
CA PHE A 323 22.55 -2.03 5.06
C PHE A 323 22.75 -2.55 6.49
N PHE A 324 23.58 -3.58 6.64
CA PHE A 324 23.90 -4.16 7.96
C PHE A 324 24.63 -3.15 8.86
N ILE A 325 25.60 -2.40 8.31
CA ILE A 325 26.38 -1.40 9.06
C ILE A 325 25.50 -0.21 9.48
N THR A 326 24.61 0.25 8.60
CA THR A 326 23.71 1.40 8.87
C THR A 326 22.50 1.02 9.70
N GLY A 327 22.20 -0.28 9.88
CA GLY A 327 21.02 -0.75 10.59
C GLY A 327 19.71 -0.46 9.86
N THR A 328 19.79 -0.12 8.56
CA THR A 328 18.61 0.22 7.75
C THR A 328 17.94 -1.05 7.26
N THR A 329 16.62 -1.10 7.28
CA THR A 329 15.85 -2.23 6.74
C THR A 329 15.84 -2.23 5.22
N ILE A 330 15.92 -3.42 4.62
CA ILE A 330 15.79 -3.57 3.17
C ILE A 330 14.30 -3.46 2.83
N ASN A 331 13.93 -2.34 2.24
CA ASN A 331 12.60 -2.09 1.72
C ASN A 331 12.59 -2.14 0.18
N MET A 332 11.42 -1.96 -0.42
CA MET A 332 11.24 -1.96 -1.87
C MET A 332 12.16 -0.96 -2.60
N MET A 333 12.38 0.23 -2.01
CA MET A 333 13.29 1.25 -2.56
C MET A 333 14.75 0.80 -2.52
N GLY A 334 15.15 0.06 -1.48
CA GLY A 334 16.47 -0.57 -1.41
C GLY A 334 16.69 -1.59 -2.53
N VAL A 335 15.68 -2.39 -2.86
CA VAL A 335 15.74 -3.34 -3.98
C VAL A 335 15.83 -2.62 -5.33
N ILE A 336 15.10 -1.53 -5.53
CA ILE A 336 15.23 -0.67 -6.72
C ILE A 336 16.66 -0.14 -6.82
N GLY A 337 17.26 0.27 -5.70
CA GLY A 337 18.67 0.66 -5.63
C GLY A 337 19.63 -0.46 -6.09
N ILE A 338 19.37 -1.71 -5.70
CA ILE A 338 20.15 -2.87 -6.14
C ILE A 338 20.00 -3.13 -7.65
N VAL A 339 18.80 -2.96 -8.21
CA VAL A 339 18.58 -3.08 -9.66
C VAL A 339 19.36 -2.00 -10.43
N MET A 340 19.29 -0.75 -9.97
CA MET A 340 20.09 0.35 -10.54
C MET A 340 21.60 0.09 -10.45
N LEU A 341 22.04 -0.43 -9.30
CA LEU A 341 23.43 -0.76 -9.07
C LEU A 341 23.97 -1.76 -10.11
N GLY A 342 23.16 -2.73 -10.53
CA GLY A 342 23.52 -3.70 -11.55
C GLY A 342 24.01 -3.05 -12.84
N GLY A 343 23.36 -2.00 -13.31
CA GLY A 343 23.78 -1.22 -14.48
C GLY A 343 25.04 -0.38 -14.25
N ILE A 344 25.14 0.27 -13.09
CA ILE A 344 26.27 1.18 -12.78
C ILE A 344 27.56 0.39 -12.49
N ALA A 345 27.46 -0.72 -11.74
CA ALA A 345 28.62 -1.53 -11.37
C ALA A 345 29.32 -2.17 -12.57
N VAL A 346 28.52 -2.62 -13.54
CA VAL A 346 29.03 -3.26 -14.77
C VAL A 346 29.84 -2.28 -15.62
N ASN A 347 29.48 -0.99 -15.65
CA ASN A 347 30.15 0.01 -16.46
C ASN A 347 31.66 0.12 -16.17
N ASN A 348 32.05 0.10 -14.89
CA ASN A 348 33.48 0.18 -14.51
C ASN A 348 34.27 -1.03 -15.02
N SER A 349 33.67 -2.21 -14.97
CA SER A 349 34.28 -3.47 -15.42
C SER A 349 34.37 -3.55 -16.94
N ILE A 350 33.41 -3.02 -17.68
CA ILE A 350 33.42 -2.93 -19.15
C ILE A 350 34.67 -2.12 -19.60
N ILE A 351 34.84 -0.93 -19.02
CA ILE A 351 35.95 -0.03 -19.39
C ILE A 351 37.31 -0.68 -19.11
N LEU A 352 37.45 -1.44 -18.04
CA LEU A 352 38.68 -2.12 -17.69
C LEU A 352 38.97 -3.29 -18.65
N VAL A 353 37.99 -4.17 -18.86
CA VAL A 353 38.13 -5.38 -19.70
C VAL A 353 38.35 -4.99 -21.16
N ASP A 354 37.66 -3.96 -21.66
CA ASP A 354 37.88 -3.42 -23.00
C ASP A 354 39.33 -2.95 -23.20
N ARG A 355 39.88 -2.24 -22.21
CA ARG A 355 41.26 -1.78 -22.27
C ARG A 355 42.27 -2.93 -22.26
N ILE A 356 42.02 -3.97 -21.43
CA ILE A 356 42.86 -5.19 -21.43
C ILE A 356 42.83 -5.85 -22.81
N ASN A 357 41.66 -5.97 -23.43
CA ASN A 357 41.50 -6.54 -24.76
C ASN A 357 42.25 -5.76 -25.83
N GLN A 358 42.15 -4.42 -25.83
CA GLN A 358 42.86 -3.55 -26.79
C GLN A 358 44.39 -3.74 -26.69
N LEU A 359 44.94 -3.77 -25.47
CA LEU A 359 46.39 -3.95 -25.28
C LEU A 359 46.84 -5.36 -25.65
N SER A 360 46.05 -6.38 -25.35
CA SER A 360 46.33 -7.78 -25.74
C SER A 360 46.29 -7.97 -27.25
N GLN A 361 45.35 -7.31 -27.97
CA GLN A 361 45.29 -7.32 -29.44
C GLN A 361 46.43 -6.54 -30.09
N ALA A 362 46.95 -5.53 -29.40
CA ALA A 362 48.14 -4.79 -29.85
C ALA A 362 49.44 -5.59 -29.72
N GLY A 363 49.39 -6.86 -29.24
CA GLY A 363 50.54 -7.76 -29.14
C GLY A 363 51.24 -7.75 -27.79
N MET A 364 50.72 -7.06 -26.78
CA MET A 364 51.27 -7.08 -25.42
C MET A 364 51.02 -8.40 -24.72
N GLU A 365 51.96 -8.88 -23.88
CA GLU A 365 51.76 -10.07 -23.08
C GLU A 365 50.59 -9.87 -22.13
N LEU A 366 49.78 -10.95 -21.89
CA LEU A 366 48.53 -10.85 -21.14
C LEU A 366 48.73 -10.27 -19.73
N THR A 367 49.80 -10.66 -19.06
CA THR A 367 50.18 -10.13 -17.73
C THR A 367 50.42 -8.63 -17.75
N ASP A 368 51.22 -8.18 -18.73
CA ASP A 368 51.59 -6.77 -18.86
C ASP A 368 50.43 -5.93 -19.32
N ALA A 369 49.57 -6.47 -20.22
CA ALA A 369 48.33 -5.82 -20.64
C ALA A 369 47.35 -5.59 -19.48
N ILE A 370 47.24 -6.54 -18.55
CA ILE A 370 46.40 -6.40 -17.37
C ILE A 370 46.92 -5.31 -16.42
N VAL A 371 48.23 -5.31 -16.15
CA VAL A 371 48.87 -4.31 -15.27
C VAL A 371 48.76 -2.90 -15.87
N GLU A 372 49.11 -2.75 -17.14
CA GLU A 372 49.06 -1.48 -17.84
C GLU A 372 47.61 -0.94 -17.94
N ALA A 373 46.62 -1.77 -18.28
CA ALA A 373 45.21 -1.38 -18.29
C ALA A 373 44.76 -0.92 -16.91
N GLY A 374 45.14 -1.63 -15.85
CA GLY A 374 44.87 -1.25 -14.48
C GLY A 374 45.41 0.12 -14.11
N GLN A 375 46.69 0.36 -14.41
CA GLN A 375 47.35 1.66 -14.16
C GLN A 375 46.69 2.83 -14.90
N GLN A 376 46.31 2.61 -16.15
CA GLN A 376 45.66 3.65 -16.97
C GLN A 376 44.23 3.94 -16.54
N ARG A 377 43.49 2.93 -16.03
CA ARG A 377 42.04 3.04 -15.76
C ARG A 377 41.69 3.27 -14.30
N ILE A 378 42.59 3.05 -13.33
CA ILE A 378 42.32 3.23 -11.90
C ILE A 378 41.82 4.65 -11.58
N ARG A 379 42.46 5.69 -12.12
CA ARG A 379 42.08 7.09 -11.88
C ARG A 379 40.67 7.42 -12.39
N PRO A 380 40.32 7.17 -13.67
CA PRO A 380 38.98 7.39 -14.20
C PRO A 380 37.89 6.62 -13.40
N ILE A 381 38.14 5.35 -13.07
CA ILE A 381 37.17 4.50 -12.32
C ILE A 381 36.93 5.08 -10.93
N ILE A 382 37.97 5.43 -10.17
CA ILE A 382 37.82 6.01 -8.84
C ILE A 382 37.12 7.38 -8.94
N MET A 383 37.41 8.18 -9.93
CA MET A 383 36.81 9.51 -10.10
C MET A 383 35.30 9.41 -10.37
N THR A 384 34.88 8.52 -11.27
CA THR A 384 33.45 8.31 -11.56
C THR A 384 32.69 7.74 -10.35
N THR A 385 33.30 6.78 -9.66
CA THR A 385 32.71 6.17 -8.46
C THR A 385 32.55 7.19 -7.34
N LEU A 386 33.62 7.96 -7.06
CA LEU A 386 33.57 8.98 -6.00
C LEU A 386 32.55 10.08 -6.31
N THR A 387 32.47 10.52 -7.57
CA THR A 387 31.47 11.51 -7.98
C THR A 387 30.04 10.99 -7.78
N THR A 388 29.77 9.73 -8.13
CA THR A 388 28.45 9.11 -7.93
C THR A 388 28.14 8.96 -6.45
N ILE A 389 29.08 8.52 -5.63
CA ILE A 389 28.91 8.41 -4.18
C ILE A 389 28.59 9.78 -3.55
N LEU A 390 29.37 10.80 -3.89
CA LEU A 390 29.16 12.17 -3.40
C LEU A 390 27.80 12.73 -3.83
N ALA A 391 27.35 12.42 -5.06
CA ALA A 391 26.02 12.82 -5.54
C ALA A 391 24.87 12.14 -4.77
N MET A 392 25.09 10.89 -4.33
CA MET A 392 24.08 10.13 -3.58
C MET A 392 24.13 10.40 -2.08
N LEU A 393 25.23 10.93 -1.55
CA LEU A 393 25.43 11.16 -0.12
C LEU A 393 24.34 12.05 0.51
N PRO A 394 23.89 13.17 -0.09
CA PRO A 394 22.82 13.99 0.48
C PRO A 394 21.50 13.23 0.65
N MET A 395 21.24 12.20 -0.18
CA MET A 395 20.03 11.39 -0.11
C MET A 395 20.05 10.37 1.05
N THR A 396 21.23 10.07 1.61
CA THR A 396 21.34 9.20 2.78
C THR A 396 20.97 9.91 4.08
N PHE A 397 21.15 11.24 4.12
CA PHE A 397 20.76 12.04 5.26
C PHE A 397 19.28 12.41 5.14
N SER A 398 18.50 11.95 6.11
CA SER A 398 17.04 12.07 6.10
C SER A 398 16.59 13.49 6.46
N PHE A 399 16.70 14.43 5.51
CA PHE A 399 16.14 15.77 5.66
C PHE A 399 14.88 15.91 4.80
N GLY A 400 13.72 16.17 5.45
CA GLY A 400 12.44 16.44 4.79
C GLY A 400 11.55 15.22 4.55
N GLU A 401 10.33 15.50 4.11
CA GLU A 401 9.31 14.48 3.81
C GLU A 401 9.76 13.54 2.68
N GLY A 402 9.54 12.25 2.85
CA GLY A 402 9.95 11.21 1.89
C GLY A 402 11.44 10.85 1.89
N ALA A 403 12.23 11.38 2.82
CA ALA A 403 13.64 11.03 2.97
C ALA A 403 13.82 9.56 3.39
N SER A 404 12.95 9.06 4.26
CA SER A 404 12.91 7.66 4.70
C SER A 404 12.75 6.67 3.54
N LEU A 405 12.10 7.08 2.46
CA LEU A 405 11.91 6.25 1.26
C LEU A 405 13.14 6.25 0.35
N ARG A 406 13.82 7.39 0.20
CA ARG A 406 14.96 7.53 -0.71
C ARG A 406 16.28 7.07 -0.12
N SER A 407 16.44 7.18 1.19
CA SER A 407 17.67 6.83 1.90
C SER A 407 18.11 5.37 1.68
N PRO A 408 17.23 4.33 1.77
CA PRO A 408 17.64 2.95 1.51
C PRO A 408 18.14 2.72 0.09
N MET A 409 17.56 3.40 -0.92
CA MET A 409 18.04 3.32 -2.30
C MET A 409 19.46 3.87 -2.42
N ALA A 410 19.73 5.03 -1.82
CA ALA A 410 21.06 5.64 -1.85
C ALA A 410 22.11 4.77 -1.11
N ILE A 411 21.75 4.21 0.05
CA ILE A 411 22.60 3.30 0.81
C ILE A 411 22.96 2.07 -0.02
N ALA A 412 21.98 1.44 -0.70
CA ALA A 412 22.22 0.29 -1.56
C ALA A 412 23.25 0.62 -2.67
N VAL A 413 23.05 1.75 -3.35
CA VAL A 413 23.93 2.16 -4.45
C VAL A 413 25.34 2.51 -3.95
N ILE A 414 25.48 3.23 -2.86
CA ILE A 414 26.78 3.59 -2.27
C ILE A 414 27.55 2.34 -1.85
N GLY A 415 26.90 1.44 -1.06
CA GLY A 415 27.53 0.22 -0.59
C GLY A 415 27.99 -0.68 -1.72
N GLY A 416 27.11 -0.87 -2.69
CA GLY A 416 27.44 -1.67 -3.87
C GLY A 416 28.51 -1.05 -4.76
N LEU A 417 28.53 0.27 -4.94
CA LEU A 417 29.57 0.95 -5.73
C LEU A 417 30.97 0.84 -5.09
N ILE A 418 31.06 1.02 -3.78
CA ILE A 418 32.34 0.86 -3.07
C ILE A 418 32.88 -0.55 -3.30
N THR A 419 32.05 -1.57 -3.04
CA THR A 419 32.49 -2.97 -3.15
C THR A 419 32.72 -3.37 -4.59
N SER A 420 31.85 -3.00 -5.54
CA SER A 420 32.04 -3.33 -6.96
C SER A 420 33.29 -2.69 -7.53
N THR A 421 33.64 -1.46 -7.14
CA THR A 421 34.84 -0.79 -7.61
C THR A 421 36.10 -1.49 -7.10
N LEU A 422 36.15 -1.83 -5.82
CA LEU A 422 37.27 -2.61 -5.26
C LEU A 422 37.40 -3.96 -5.96
N MET A 423 36.29 -4.67 -6.15
CA MET A 423 36.27 -5.98 -6.79
C MET A 423 36.56 -5.93 -8.27
N SER A 424 36.10 -4.89 -8.97
CA SER A 424 36.44 -4.67 -10.39
C SER A 424 37.96 -4.49 -10.61
N LEU A 425 38.64 -3.81 -9.69
CA LEU A 425 40.06 -3.58 -9.79
C LEU A 425 40.92 -4.79 -9.38
N MET A 426 40.44 -5.65 -8.49
CA MET A 426 41.18 -6.78 -7.96
C MET A 426 40.72 -8.13 -8.54
N VAL A 427 39.45 -8.42 -8.51
CA VAL A 427 38.91 -9.75 -8.85
C VAL A 427 38.74 -9.92 -10.35
N ILE A 428 38.24 -8.89 -11.07
CA ILE A 428 37.97 -9.02 -12.49
C ILE A 428 39.26 -9.27 -13.31
N PRO A 429 40.41 -8.60 -13.10
CA PRO A 429 41.66 -8.93 -13.77
C PRO A 429 42.12 -10.37 -13.53
N CYS A 430 41.97 -10.86 -12.29
CA CYS A 430 42.35 -12.23 -11.94
C CYS A 430 41.47 -13.26 -12.66
N VAL A 431 40.17 -13.04 -12.64
CA VAL A 431 39.18 -13.94 -13.32
C VAL A 431 39.42 -13.91 -14.85
N TYR A 432 39.63 -12.73 -15.39
CA TYR A 432 39.95 -12.54 -16.82
C TYR A 432 41.22 -13.33 -17.20
N TYR A 433 42.28 -13.23 -16.40
CA TYR A 433 43.51 -13.96 -16.61
C TYR A 433 43.32 -15.48 -16.61
N VAL A 434 42.56 -15.98 -15.66
CA VAL A 434 42.27 -17.42 -15.55
C VAL A 434 41.47 -17.91 -16.76
N LEU A 435 40.40 -17.21 -17.11
CA LEU A 435 39.52 -17.59 -18.25
C LEU A 435 40.27 -17.54 -19.58
N GLU A 436 41.06 -16.50 -19.82
CA GLU A 436 41.83 -16.38 -21.07
C GLU A 436 42.93 -17.46 -21.17
N ASN A 437 43.60 -17.83 -20.06
CA ASN A 437 44.53 -18.95 -20.04
C ASN A 437 43.84 -20.29 -20.30
N ILE A 438 42.66 -20.52 -19.77
CA ILE A 438 41.87 -21.74 -20.05
C ILE A 438 41.52 -21.79 -21.56
N LYS A 439 41.04 -20.68 -22.12
CA LYS A 439 40.75 -20.55 -23.56
C LYS A 439 41.94 -20.85 -24.42
N ARG A 440 43.13 -20.29 -24.11
CA ARG A 440 44.39 -20.54 -24.82
C ARG A 440 44.84 -21.99 -24.73
N ARG A 441 44.61 -22.67 -23.57
CA ARG A 441 44.90 -24.10 -23.41
C ARG A 441 43.97 -25.01 -24.23
N ILE A 442 42.68 -24.66 -24.30
CA ILE A 442 41.71 -25.41 -25.09
C ILE A 442 42.03 -25.26 -26.60
N ASN A 443 42.28 -24.04 -27.06
CA ASN A 443 42.64 -23.77 -28.47
C ASN A 443 43.96 -24.46 -28.91
N ARG A 444 44.93 -24.62 -27.99
CA ARG A 444 46.17 -25.36 -28.29
C ARG A 444 45.91 -26.87 -28.41
N ARG A 445 44.95 -27.42 -27.64
CA ARG A 445 44.60 -28.83 -27.77
C ARG A 445 43.86 -29.17 -29.06
N THR A 446 42.94 -28.29 -29.47
CA THR A 446 42.17 -28.45 -30.74
C THR A 446 43.03 -28.26 -31.97
N LYS A 447 44.17 -27.57 -31.88
CA LYS A 447 45.10 -27.36 -33.01
C LYS A 447 46.13 -28.51 -33.15
N ASN A 448 46.29 -29.34 -32.10
CA ASN A 448 47.20 -30.48 -32.07
C ASN A 448 46.48 -31.86 -32.22
N SER A 449 45.16 -31.83 -32.35
CA SER A 449 44.30 -32.95 -32.73
C SER A 449 43.83 -32.77 -34.16
#